data_02d0ccf7800416682bc0cf95e2a6d16a
#
_entry.id   02d0ccf7800416682bc0cf95e2a6d16a
#
_cell.length_a   1.000
_cell.length_b   1.000
_cell.length_c   1.000
_cell.angle_alpha   90.00
_cell.angle_beta   90.00
_cell.angle_gamma   90.00
#
_symmetry.space_group_name_H-M   'P 1'
#
loop_
_entity.id
_entity.type
_entity.pdbx_description
1 polymer ?
#
loop_
_entity_poly.entity_id
_entity_poly.type
_entity_poly.pdbx_seq_one_letter_code
_entity_poly.pdbx_strand_id
1 'polypeptide(L)'
;MIKVNVMYPYTEGARFDHAYYRDRHMPMVKARLGSACAYYTVEKCLAGRAPTYVAMCAFICDSVEGYEAAMQEHRAEVLRDIANYTDIAPVLQFSEIVVERSDR
;
A
#
# COMPACT_ATOMS: atom_id res chain seq x y z
N MET A 1 -5.56 13.99 -8.87
CA MET A 1 -5.18 12.99 -7.84
C MET A 1 -4.65 11.73 -8.48
N ILE A 2 -3.63 11.17 -7.88
CA ILE A 2 -3.06 9.89 -8.32
C ILE A 2 -3.24 8.86 -7.22
N LYS A 3 -3.11 7.61 -7.59
CA LYS A 3 -3.25 6.48 -6.68
C LYS A 3 -2.01 5.62 -6.82
N VAL A 4 -1.29 5.44 -5.72
CA VAL A 4 -0.14 4.54 -5.69
C VAL A 4 -0.64 3.21 -5.13
N ASN A 5 -0.70 2.21 -6.00
CA ASN A 5 -1.19 0.88 -5.64
C ASN A 5 0.00 -0.01 -5.30
N VAL A 6 -0.06 -0.65 -4.13
CA VAL A 6 0.96 -1.61 -3.70
C VAL A 6 0.24 -2.93 -3.51
N MET A 7 0.60 -3.92 -4.33
CA MET A 7 -0.13 -5.18 -4.39
C MET A 7 0.81 -6.34 -4.07
N TYR A 8 0.37 -7.24 -3.21
CA TYR A 8 1.14 -8.41 -2.80
C TYR A 8 0.58 -9.65 -3.47
N PRO A 9 1.25 -10.15 -4.54
CA PRO A 9 0.76 -11.33 -5.27
C PRO A 9 0.65 -12.54 -4.34
N TYR A 10 -0.43 -13.29 -4.47
CA TYR A 10 -0.58 -14.52 -3.69
C TYR A 10 0.55 -15.48 -4.05
N THR A 11 1.20 -16.02 -3.04
CA THR A 11 2.25 -17.01 -3.19
C THR A 11 1.99 -18.09 -2.16
N GLU A 12 1.75 -19.32 -2.63
CA GLU A 12 1.47 -20.45 -1.75
C GLU A 12 2.61 -20.65 -0.74
N GLY A 13 2.26 -20.79 0.52
CA GLY A 13 3.24 -20.99 1.60
C GLY A 13 3.92 -19.73 2.10
N ALA A 14 3.72 -18.58 1.44
CA ALA A 14 4.33 -17.33 1.88
C ALA A 14 3.56 -16.74 3.06
N ARG A 15 4.29 -16.06 3.93
CA ARG A 15 3.75 -15.43 5.13
C ARG A 15 3.21 -14.05 4.81
N PHE A 16 2.06 -13.70 5.40
CA PHE A 16 1.58 -12.33 5.41
C PHE A 16 0.82 -12.05 6.71
N ASP A 17 1.41 -11.24 7.57
CA ASP A 17 0.82 -10.84 8.84
C ASP A 17 -0.07 -9.61 8.62
N HIS A 18 -1.37 -9.85 8.41
CA HIS A 18 -2.33 -8.78 8.13
C HIS A 18 -2.47 -7.79 9.29
N ALA A 19 -2.38 -8.27 10.52
CA ALA A 19 -2.52 -7.39 11.68
C ALA A 19 -1.35 -6.42 11.78
N TYR A 20 -0.12 -6.90 11.59
CA TYR A 20 1.05 -6.03 11.57
C TYR A 20 0.97 -5.01 10.44
N TYR A 21 0.60 -5.47 9.25
CA TYR A 21 0.47 -4.62 8.07
C TYR A 21 -0.50 -3.48 8.31
N ARG A 22 -1.67 -3.79 8.84
CA ARG A 22 -2.73 -2.82 9.11
C ARG A 22 -2.37 -1.87 10.25
N ASP A 23 -1.84 -2.41 11.36
CA ASP A 23 -1.73 -1.68 12.62
C ASP A 23 -0.37 -1.02 12.84
N ARG A 24 0.67 -1.49 12.14
CA ARG A 24 2.04 -1.03 12.33
C ARG A 24 2.65 -0.44 11.07
N HIS A 25 2.68 -1.22 9.98
CA HIS A 25 3.35 -0.80 8.75
C HIS A 25 2.65 0.39 8.10
N MET A 26 1.37 0.26 7.82
CA MET A 26 0.64 1.31 7.09
C MET A 26 0.54 2.63 7.84
N PRO A 27 0.25 2.66 9.14
CA PRO A 27 0.30 3.92 9.88
C PRO A 27 1.67 4.58 9.86
N MET A 28 2.73 3.79 9.93
CA MET A 28 4.11 4.32 9.86
C MET A 28 4.36 4.97 8.50
N VAL A 29 4.00 4.29 7.40
CA VAL A 29 4.19 4.83 6.05
C VAL A 29 3.40 6.12 5.87
N LYS A 30 2.13 6.15 6.32
CA LYS A 30 1.31 7.36 6.24
C LYS A 30 1.97 8.52 7.00
N ALA A 31 2.51 8.25 8.18
CA ALA A 31 3.19 9.28 8.97
C ALA A 31 4.40 9.84 8.22
N ARG A 32 5.15 8.98 7.52
CA ARG A 32 6.33 9.41 6.75
C ARG A 32 5.93 10.21 5.49
N LEU A 33 4.83 9.82 4.84
CA LEU A 33 4.34 10.55 3.67
C LEU A 33 3.74 11.92 4.05
N GLY A 34 3.18 12.02 5.24
CA GLY A 34 2.60 13.27 5.73
C GLY A 34 1.53 13.81 4.78
N SER A 35 1.62 15.11 4.46
CA SER A 35 0.64 15.78 3.62
C SER A 35 0.72 15.36 2.14
N ALA A 36 1.77 14.66 1.73
CA ALA A 36 1.88 14.14 0.36
C ALA A 36 0.81 13.09 0.07
N CYS A 37 0.26 12.47 1.11
CA CYS A 37 -0.80 11.47 0.99
C CYS A 37 -2.05 11.96 1.69
N ALA A 38 -3.14 12.13 0.94
CA ALA A 38 -4.41 12.60 1.49
C ALA A 38 -5.04 11.52 2.39
N TYR A 39 -5.09 10.28 1.89
CA TYR A 39 -5.57 9.13 2.64
C TYR A 39 -5.10 7.83 1.98
N TYR A 40 -5.28 6.73 2.68
CA TYR A 40 -4.91 5.43 2.13
C TYR A 40 -5.98 4.39 2.48
N THR A 41 -5.94 3.28 1.73
CA THR A 41 -6.77 2.11 2.00
C THR A 41 -5.89 0.89 2.17
N VAL A 42 -6.37 -0.07 2.96
CA VAL A 42 -5.73 -1.37 3.10
C VAL A 42 -6.79 -2.41 2.80
N GLU A 43 -6.47 -3.36 1.92
CA GLU A 43 -7.41 -4.37 1.48
C GLU A 43 -6.82 -5.76 1.70
N LYS A 44 -7.67 -6.67 2.15
CA LYS A 44 -7.34 -8.06 2.35
C LYS A 44 -8.23 -8.90 1.45
N CYS A 45 -7.70 -9.94 0.83
CA CYS A 45 -8.50 -10.84 0.01
C CYS A 45 -9.66 -11.40 0.82
N LEU A 46 -10.86 -11.45 0.21
CA LEU A 46 -12.03 -12.01 0.88
C LEU A 46 -11.82 -13.50 1.16
N ALA A 47 -12.23 -13.93 2.35
CA ALA A 47 -12.19 -15.34 2.72
C ALA A 47 -13.06 -16.16 1.77
N GLY A 48 -12.58 -17.35 1.41
CA GLY A 48 -13.30 -18.25 0.52
C GLY A 48 -13.16 -17.94 -0.96
N ARG A 49 -12.39 -16.92 -1.32
CA ARG A 49 -12.09 -16.61 -2.71
C ARG A 49 -10.65 -16.97 -3.03
N ALA A 50 -10.40 -17.41 -4.27
CA ALA A 50 -9.03 -17.66 -4.73
C ALA A 50 -8.34 -16.31 -4.91
N PRO A 51 -7.27 -16.02 -4.16
CA PRO A 51 -6.65 -14.70 -4.24
C PRO A 51 -5.73 -14.54 -5.44
N THR A 52 -5.82 -13.40 -6.12
CA THR A 52 -4.77 -12.95 -7.04
C THR A 52 -3.71 -12.22 -6.23
N TYR A 53 -4.16 -11.37 -5.32
CA TYR A 53 -3.31 -10.67 -4.37
C TYR A 53 -3.80 -10.98 -2.97
N VAL A 54 -2.86 -11.33 -2.08
CA VAL A 54 -3.22 -11.64 -0.69
C VAL A 54 -3.62 -10.38 0.08
N ALA A 55 -3.00 -9.26 -0.28
CA ALA A 55 -3.28 -7.96 0.31
C ALA A 55 -2.91 -6.86 -0.66
N MET A 56 -3.51 -5.70 -0.50
CA MET A 56 -3.20 -4.52 -1.29
C MET A 56 -3.33 -3.29 -0.41
N CYS A 57 -2.63 -2.23 -0.76
CA CYS A 57 -2.92 -0.91 -0.24
C CYS A 57 -2.90 0.10 -1.37
N ALA A 58 -3.49 1.25 -1.12
CA ALA A 58 -3.44 2.36 -2.05
C ALA A 58 -3.25 3.65 -1.29
N PHE A 59 -2.33 4.49 -1.79
CA PHE A 59 -2.13 5.83 -1.28
C PHE A 59 -2.71 6.81 -2.29
N ILE A 60 -3.61 7.67 -1.83
CA ILE A 60 -4.22 8.70 -2.67
C ILE A 60 -3.44 9.99 -2.43
N CYS A 61 -2.78 10.49 -3.47
CA CYS A 61 -1.85 11.61 -3.38
C CYS A 61 -2.16 12.66 -4.44
N ASP A 62 -1.70 13.89 -4.22
CA ASP A 62 -1.90 14.97 -5.20
C ASP A 62 -1.07 14.74 -6.45
N SER A 63 0.16 14.23 -6.31
CA SER A 63 1.06 14.03 -7.44
C SER A 63 2.05 12.91 -7.19
N VAL A 64 2.58 12.35 -8.28
CA VAL A 64 3.66 11.35 -8.20
C VAL A 64 4.91 11.99 -7.61
N GLU A 65 5.22 13.21 -8.03
CA GLU A 65 6.41 13.92 -7.58
C GLU A 65 6.39 14.15 -6.07
N GLY A 66 5.23 14.53 -5.52
CA GLY A 66 5.08 14.72 -4.08
C GLY A 66 5.24 13.42 -3.32
N TYR A 67 4.64 12.34 -3.84
CA TYR A 67 4.79 11.02 -3.24
C TYR A 67 6.26 10.57 -3.23
N GLU A 68 6.93 10.68 -4.37
CA GLU A 68 8.31 10.22 -4.49
C GLU A 68 9.27 11.06 -3.64
N ALA A 69 9.06 12.37 -3.58
CA ALA A 69 9.89 13.24 -2.76
C ALA A 69 9.77 12.87 -1.29
N ALA A 70 8.55 12.64 -0.80
CA ALA A 70 8.34 12.23 0.60
C ALA A 70 8.91 10.85 0.86
N MET A 71 8.71 9.90 -0.07
CA MET A 71 9.17 8.53 0.10
C MET A 71 10.69 8.43 0.06
N GLN A 72 11.36 9.27 -0.72
CA GLN A 72 12.81 9.21 -0.89
C GLN A 72 13.56 9.26 0.44
N GLU A 73 13.12 10.10 1.36
CA GLU A 73 13.77 10.25 2.66
C GLU A 73 13.57 9.04 3.57
N HIS A 74 12.51 8.26 3.32
CA HIS A 74 12.09 7.18 4.22
C HIS A 74 12.08 5.81 3.57
N ARG A 75 12.52 5.71 2.32
CA ARG A 75 12.45 4.45 1.56
C ARG A 75 13.13 3.29 2.27
N ALA A 76 14.34 3.52 2.80
CA ALA A 76 15.08 2.46 3.47
C ALA A 76 14.32 1.92 4.69
N GLU A 77 13.72 2.80 5.47
CA GLU A 77 12.93 2.42 6.64
C GLU A 77 11.70 1.61 6.22
N VAL A 78 10.98 2.10 5.21
CA VAL A 78 9.76 1.46 4.72
C VAL A 78 10.06 0.06 4.17
N LEU A 79 11.09 -0.06 3.34
CA LEU A 79 11.47 -1.34 2.75
C LEU A 79 11.94 -2.34 3.80
N ARG A 80 12.68 -1.87 4.79
CA ARG A 80 13.20 -2.72 5.86
C ARG A 80 12.06 -3.31 6.70
N ASP A 81 10.98 -2.58 6.89
CA ASP A 81 9.86 -3.02 7.70
C ASP A 81 9.02 -4.11 7.02
N ILE A 82 9.12 -4.27 5.70
CA ILE A 82 8.35 -5.26 4.95
C ILE A 82 8.62 -6.68 5.46
N ALA A 83 9.88 -6.99 5.77
CA ALA A 83 10.25 -8.32 6.27
C ALA A 83 9.58 -8.67 7.59
N ASN A 84 9.07 -7.68 8.33
CA ASN A 84 8.39 -7.92 9.59
C ASN A 84 6.97 -8.49 9.40
N TYR A 85 6.38 -8.40 8.21
CA TYR A 85 5.04 -8.92 7.99
C TYR A 85 4.92 -9.85 6.79
N THR A 86 5.87 -9.89 5.86
CA THR A 86 5.71 -10.76 4.69
C THR A 86 7.04 -11.15 4.05
N ASP A 87 7.00 -12.27 3.34
CA ASP A 87 8.09 -12.73 2.48
C ASP A 87 7.87 -12.31 1.03
N ILE A 88 6.70 -11.74 0.72
CA ILE A 88 6.30 -11.44 -0.67
C ILE A 88 6.82 -10.07 -1.07
N ALA A 89 7.44 -10.00 -2.26
CA ALA A 89 7.81 -8.72 -2.85
C ALA A 89 6.57 -8.08 -3.47
N PRO A 90 6.25 -6.82 -3.12
CA PRO A 90 5.08 -6.16 -3.67
C PRO A 90 5.31 -5.71 -5.11
N VAL A 91 4.20 -5.54 -5.83
CA VAL A 91 4.17 -4.94 -7.16
C VAL A 91 3.51 -3.58 -7.03
N LEU A 92 4.09 -2.56 -7.63
CA LEU A 92 3.57 -1.20 -7.56
C LEU A 92 2.99 -0.77 -8.89
N GLN A 93 1.90 0.00 -8.84
CA GLN A 93 1.35 0.66 -10.01
C GLN A 93 0.89 2.06 -9.64
N PHE A 94 1.35 3.04 -10.43
CA PHE A 94 0.89 4.42 -10.32
C PHE A 94 -0.27 4.60 -11.29
N SER A 95 -1.40 5.11 -10.78
CA SER A 95 -2.60 5.31 -11.58
C SER A 95 -3.08 6.75 -11.46
N GLU A 96 -3.60 7.29 -12.56
CA GLU A 96 -4.31 8.57 -12.51
C GLU A 96 -5.79 8.26 -12.22
N ILE A 97 -6.37 9.00 -11.25
CA ILE A 97 -7.80 8.88 -10.99
C ILE A 97 -8.51 9.77 -11.99
N VAL A 98 -9.07 9.17 -13.04
CA VAL A 98 -9.72 9.92 -14.11
C VAL A 98 -11.18 10.21 -13.83
N VAL A 99 -11.81 9.43 -12.98
CA VAL A 99 -13.21 9.65 -12.54
C VAL A 99 -13.33 9.16 -11.11
N GLU A 100 -13.94 9.98 -10.26
CA GLU A 100 -14.29 9.60 -8.92
C GLU A 100 -15.70 10.08 -8.64
N ARG A 101 -16.60 9.16 -8.35
CA ARG A 101 -18.00 9.46 -8.06
C ARG A 101 -18.49 8.65 -6.89
N SER A 102 -19.46 9.20 -6.17
CA SER A 102 -20.15 8.47 -5.12
C SER A 102 -21.63 8.80 -5.18
N ASP A 103 -22.45 7.74 -5.21
CA ASP A 103 -23.91 7.86 -5.19
C ASP A 103 -24.48 7.63 -3.80
N ARG A 104 -23.61 7.50 -2.80
CA ARG A 104 -24.01 7.25 -1.42
C ARG A 104 -23.94 8.50 -0.59
#